data_2d0e213f14f5fc1cb76b09668984f2ea
#
_entry.id   2d0e213f14f5fc1cb76b09668984f2ea
#
_cell.length_a   1.000
_cell.length_b   1.000
_cell.length_c   1.000
_cell.angle_alpha   90.00
_cell.angle_beta   90.00
_cell.angle_gamma   90.00
#
_symmetry.space_group_name_H-M   'P 1'
#
loop_
_entity.id
_entity.type
_entity.pdbx_description
1 polymer ?
#
loop_
_entity_poly.entity_id
_entity_poly.type
_entity_poly.pdbx_seq_one_letter_code
_entity_poly.pdbx_strand_id
1 'polypeptide(L)'
;MARLLIIEDHPLFREALESAIRAALADAEMREATSIDMAVDLLSSPARFDLILLDLATPGTTGLSGVIRVRKAAPRTPILVVSAHQDPGLVAHVLALGVSGYISKSTSKLQLADAIKAVLSGDVHVEAGSLGTGTRRASLPARDLLKRLHELTPQQLRVLDLIRCGLQNKQIAYELGICETTVKVHVSEILRKLRVMSRTKAIVEMEKVDFVNLISGPRASGADELMTAGTTAAREAPRA
;
A
#
# COMPACT_ATOMS: atom_id res chain seq x y z
N MET A 1 -29.09 -2.84 -0.03
CA MET A 1 -28.25 -1.66 0.23
C MET A 1 -26.81 -2.13 0.25
N ALA A 2 -25.96 -1.66 -0.67
CA ALA A 2 -24.57 -2.07 -0.76
C ALA A 2 -23.74 -1.38 0.33
N ARG A 3 -22.83 -2.12 0.95
CA ARG A 3 -21.94 -1.62 1.99
C ARG A 3 -20.51 -1.60 1.48
N LEU A 4 -19.87 -0.42 1.47
CA LEU A 4 -18.54 -0.22 0.95
C LEU A 4 -17.57 0.25 2.04
N LEU A 5 -16.32 -0.22 1.97
CA LEU A 5 -15.23 0.25 2.81
C LEU A 5 -14.27 1.08 1.95
N ILE A 6 -14.00 2.31 2.36
CA ILE A 6 -13.01 3.20 1.75
C ILE A 6 -11.78 3.21 2.66
N ILE A 7 -10.61 2.85 2.10
CA ILE A 7 -9.33 2.87 2.80
C ILE A 7 -8.45 3.91 2.11
N GLU A 8 -8.45 5.13 2.68
CA GLU A 8 -7.81 6.31 2.12
C GLU A 8 -7.51 7.32 3.24
N ASP A 9 -6.28 7.79 3.35
CA ASP A 9 -5.87 8.75 4.37
C ASP A 9 -6.01 10.22 3.94
N HIS A 10 -6.05 10.50 2.63
CA HIS A 10 -6.20 11.86 2.10
C HIS A 10 -7.67 12.30 2.12
N PRO A 11 -8.06 13.30 2.94
CA PRO A 11 -9.47 13.69 3.08
C PRO A 11 -10.14 14.10 1.78
N LEU A 12 -9.49 14.94 0.97
CA LEU A 12 -10.06 15.43 -0.29
C LEU A 12 -10.31 14.31 -1.30
N PHE A 13 -9.42 13.31 -1.33
CA PHE A 13 -9.61 12.18 -2.24
C PHE A 13 -10.69 11.23 -1.73
N ARG A 14 -10.81 11.07 -0.42
CA ARG A 14 -11.89 10.30 0.21
C ARG A 14 -13.27 10.89 -0.15
N GLU A 15 -13.44 12.22 -0.08
CA GLU A 15 -14.67 12.91 -0.54
C GLU A 15 -14.95 12.66 -2.03
N ALA A 16 -13.90 12.63 -2.87
CA ALA A 16 -14.05 12.30 -4.28
C ALA A 16 -14.53 10.86 -4.49
N LEU A 17 -14.01 9.90 -3.73
CA LEU A 17 -14.46 8.50 -3.73
C LEU A 17 -15.92 8.37 -3.29
N GLU A 18 -16.30 9.02 -2.18
CA GLU A 18 -17.71 9.04 -1.73
C GLU A 18 -18.64 9.59 -2.81
N SER A 19 -18.24 10.71 -3.43
CA SER A 19 -19.02 11.34 -4.51
C SER A 19 -19.18 10.41 -5.72
N ALA A 20 -18.16 9.63 -6.07
CA ALA A 20 -18.22 8.62 -7.13
C ALA A 20 -19.11 7.42 -6.74
N ILE A 21 -19.00 6.95 -5.49
CA ILE A 21 -19.85 5.89 -4.96
C ILE A 21 -21.32 6.31 -5.01
N ARG A 22 -21.65 7.51 -4.55
CA ARG A 22 -23.04 8.03 -4.61
C ARG A 22 -23.55 8.15 -6.03
N ALA A 23 -22.71 8.49 -6.99
CA ALA A 23 -23.06 8.51 -8.41
C ALA A 23 -23.28 7.07 -8.98
N ALA A 24 -22.56 6.09 -8.47
CA ALA A 24 -22.74 4.69 -8.86
C ALA A 24 -23.96 4.05 -8.18
N LEU A 25 -24.15 4.33 -6.88
CA LEU A 25 -25.07 3.68 -5.96
C LEU A 25 -25.65 4.72 -5.00
N ALA A 26 -26.88 5.20 -5.25
CA ALA A 26 -27.49 6.28 -4.46
C ALA A 26 -27.65 5.91 -2.97
N ASP A 27 -27.97 4.64 -2.66
CA ASP A 27 -28.28 4.16 -1.30
C ASP A 27 -27.12 3.32 -0.69
N ALA A 28 -25.86 3.60 -1.05
CA ALA A 28 -24.72 2.88 -0.49
C ALA A 28 -24.43 3.32 0.95
N GLU A 29 -24.22 2.35 1.85
CA GLU A 29 -23.61 2.58 3.15
C GLU A 29 -22.09 2.59 2.98
N MET A 30 -21.43 3.65 3.45
CA MET A 30 -19.98 3.79 3.38
C MET A 30 -19.37 3.78 4.78
N ARG A 31 -18.26 3.08 4.93
CA ARG A 31 -17.38 3.12 6.09
C ARG A 31 -15.99 3.52 5.64
N GLU A 32 -15.30 4.23 6.48
CA GLU A 32 -13.99 4.80 6.18
C GLU A 32 -12.92 4.27 7.12
N ALA A 33 -11.73 4.10 6.59
CA ALA A 33 -10.52 3.79 7.33
C ALA A 33 -9.37 4.67 6.80
N THR A 34 -8.64 5.30 7.68
CA THR A 34 -7.49 6.15 7.35
C THR A 34 -6.16 5.39 7.45
N SER A 35 -6.22 4.11 7.79
CA SER A 35 -5.05 3.22 7.86
C SER A 35 -5.46 1.78 7.59
N ILE A 36 -4.47 0.96 7.22
CA ILE A 36 -4.70 -0.49 7.02
C ILE A 36 -5.05 -1.19 8.34
N ASP A 37 -4.51 -0.74 9.46
CA ASP A 37 -4.84 -1.33 10.76
C ASP A 37 -6.32 -1.11 11.09
N MET A 38 -6.82 0.12 10.97
CA MET A 38 -8.23 0.46 11.14
C MET A 38 -9.14 -0.33 10.18
N ALA A 39 -8.71 -0.48 8.93
CA ALA A 39 -9.46 -1.28 7.94
C ALA A 39 -9.56 -2.75 8.35
N VAL A 40 -8.46 -3.36 8.81
CA VAL A 40 -8.44 -4.76 9.27
C VAL A 40 -9.34 -4.95 10.50
N ASP A 41 -9.36 -3.99 11.41
CA ASP A 41 -10.26 -4.01 12.58
C ASP A 41 -11.75 -3.96 12.15
N LEU A 42 -12.09 -3.08 11.20
CA LEU A 42 -13.45 -3.02 10.64
C LEU A 42 -13.83 -4.31 9.91
N LEU A 43 -12.90 -4.91 9.15
CA LEU A 43 -13.12 -6.16 8.43
C LEU A 43 -13.21 -7.40 9.34
N SER A 44 -12.67 -7.31 10.56
CA SER A 44 -12.76 -8.35 11.59
C SER A 44 -14.12 -8.33 12.32
N SER A 45 -14.90 -7.27 12.16
CA SER A 45 -16.26 -7.17 12.70
C SER A 45 -17.25 -8.07 11.92
N PRO A 46 -18.43 -8.39 12.50
CA PRO A 46 -19.46 -9.15 11.80
C PRO A 46 -20.03 -8.47 10.55
N ALA A 47 -19.75 -7.17 10.37
CA ALA A 47 -20.20 -6.40 9.23
C ALA A 47 -19.54 -6.90 7.94
N ARG A 48 -20.36 -7.26 6.94
CA ARG A 48 -19.88 -7.66 5.63
C ARG A 48 -19.85 -6.44 4.71
N PHE A 49 -18.81 -6.34 3.91
CA PHE A 49 -18.67 -5.34 2.85
C PHE A 49 -18.82 -6.01 1.48
N ASP A 50 -19.50 -5.30 0.57
CA ASP A 50 -19.71 -5.75 -0.81
C ASP A 50 -18.55 -5.31 -1.71
N LEU A 51 -17.82 -4.24 -1.33
CA LEU A 51 -16.64 -3.75 -2.05
C LEU A 51 -15.70 -3.02 -1.09
N ILE A 52 -14.42 -3.15 -1.33
CA ILE A 52 -13.36 -2.38 -0.68
C ILE A 52 -12.67 -1.52 -1.74
N LEU A 53 -12.63 -0.20 -1.54
CA LEU A 53 -11.76 0.72 -2.28
C LEU A 53 -10.50 0.93 -1.45
N LEU A 54 -9.33 0.69 -2.06
CA LEU A 54 -8.06 0.68 -1.35
C LEU A 54 -7.03 1.57 -2.05
N ASP A 55 -6.54 2.60 -1.36
CA ASP A 55 -5.33 3.30 -1.77
C ASP A 55 -4.09 2.52 -1.34
N LEU A 56 -3.11 2.40 -2.26
CA LEU A 56 -1.84 1.72 -1.98
C LEU A 56 -0.90 2.53 -1.08
N ALA A 57 -1.09 3.85 -0.98
CA ALA A 57 -0.27 4.75 -0.19
C ALA A 57 -0.76 4.92 1.25
N THR A 58 -1.83 4.22 1.65
CA THR A 58 -2.44 4.35 2.99
C THR A 58 -1.46 3.96 4.11
N PRO A 59 -1.35 4.75 5.19
CA PRO A 59 -0.48 4.47 6.34
C PRO A 59 -0.71 3.10 6.99
N GLY A 60 0.34 2.60 7.66
CA GLY A 60 0.33 1.32 8.37
C GLY A 60 0.86 0.16 7.56
N THR A 61 1.24 0.39 6.29
CA THR A 61 1.92 -0.60 5.45
C THR A 61 2.77 0.07 4.38
N THR A 62 3.59 -0.74 3.72
CA THR A 62 4.39 -0.32 2.58
C THR A 62 4.09 -1.22 1.37
N GLY A 63 3.87 -0.61 0.22
CA GLY A 63 3.67 -1.34 -1.05
C GLY A 63 2.50 -2.33 -1.01
N LEU A 64 2.76 -3.56 -1.42
CA LEU A 64 1.73 -4.61 -1.58
C LEU A 64 1.28 -5.28 -0.26
N SER A 65 1.98 -5.04 0.85
CA SER A 65 1.63 -5.67 2.13
C SER A 65 0.24 -5.26 2.63
N GLY A 66 -0.18 -4.02 2.37
CA GLY A 66 -1.53 -3.54 2.66
C GLY A 66 -2.60 -4.34 1.91
N VAL A 67 -2.41 -4.54 0.62
CA VAL A 67 -3.32 -5.36 -0.22
C VAL A 67 -3.42 -6.78 0.34
N ILE A 68 -2.29 -7.41 0.69
CA ILE A 68 -2.25 -8.76 1.25
C ILE A 68 -2.99 -8.84 2.58
N ARG A 69 -2.80 -7.85 3.46
CA ARG A 69 -3.47 -7.80 4.77
C ARG A 69 -4.98 -7.64 4.63
N VAL A 70 -5.43 -6.72 3.79
CA VAL A 70 -6.86 -6.51 3.50
C VAL A 70 -7.46 -7.76 2.87
N ARG A 71 -6.79 -8.38 1.88
CA ARG A 71 -7.24 -9.62 1.25
C ARG A 71 -7.38 -10.77 2.25
N LYS A 72 -6.46 -10.88 3.23
CA LYS A 72 -6.55 -11.90 4.30
C LYS A 72 -7.71 -11.66 5.25
N ALA A 73 -7.97 -10.39 5.59
CA ALA A 73 -9.10 -10.02 6.44
C ALA A 73 -10.46 -10.18 5.74
N ALA A 74 -10.49 -9.98 4.42
CA ALA A 74 -11.72 -10.08 3.60
C ALA A 74 -11.48 -10.94 2.33
N PRO A 75 -11.32 -12.27 2.46
CA PRO A 75 -10.89 -13.14 1.36
C PRO A 75 -11.90 -13.23 0.20
N ARG A 76 -13.16 -12.93 0.44
CA ARG A 76 -14.25 -13.02 -0.56
C ARG A 76 -14.75 -11.67 -1.05
N THR A 77 -14.40 -10.58 -0.37
CA THR A 77 -14.86 -9.24 -0.75
C THR A 77 -14.03 -8.73 -1.93
N PRO A 78 -14.64 -8.25 -3.01
CA PRO A 78 -13.92 -7.62 -4.11
C PRO A 78 -13.16 -6.38 -3.62
N ILE A 79 -11.94 -6.19 -4.15
CA ILE A 79 -11.09 -5.04 -3.85
C ILE A 79 -10.84 -4.30 -5.14
N LEU A 80 -11.19 -3.01 -5.19
CA LEU A 80 -10.82 -2.07 -6.24
C LEU A 80 -9.70 -1.20 -5.70
N VAL A 81 -8.51 -1.34 -6.28
CA VAL A 81 -7.36 -0.50 -5.93
C VAL A 81 -7.46 0.82 -6.68
N VAL A 82 -7.29 1.92 -5.95
CA VAL A 82 -7.28 3.29 -6.49
C VAL A 82 -5.92 3.91 -6.14
N SER A 83 -5.09 4.22 -7.13
CA SER A 83 -3.71 4.64 -6.88
C SER A 83 -3.29 5.78 -7.80
N ALA A 84 -2.38 6.65 -7.34
CA ALA A 84 -1.76 7.67 -8.17
C ALA A 84 -0.80 7.09 -9.22
N HIS A 85 -0.42 5.83 -9.08
CA HIS A 85 0.58 5.16 -9.91
C HIS A 85 -0.08 4.41 -11.06
N GLN A 86 0.56 4.45 -12.24
CA GLN A 86 0.10 3.78 -13.47
C GLN A 86 1.17 2.83 -14.02
N ASP A 87 2.15 2.41 -13.20
CA ASP A 87 3.18 1.48 -13.66
C ASP A 87 2.57 0.11 -14.00
N PRO A 88 2.73 -0.39 -15.23
CA PRO A 88 2.14 -1.65 -15.65
C PRO A 88 2.61 -2.87 -14.85
N GLY A 89 3.84 -2.82 -14.33
CA GLY A 89 4.38 -3.88 -13.47
C GLY A 89 3.67 -3.91 -12.12
N LEU A 90 3.42 -2.75 -11.52
CA LEU A 90 2.63 -2.63 -10.29
C LEU A 90 1.21 -3.17 -10.49
N VAL A 91 0.53 -2.71 -11.53
CA VAL A 91 -0.83 -3.17 -11.86
C VAL A 91 -0.87 -4.69 -11.98
N ALA A 92 0.07 -5.29 -12.72
CA ALA A 92 0.15 -6.73 -12.88
C ALA A 92 0.37 -7.47 -11.54
N HIS A 93 1.20 -6.93 -10.65
CA HIS A 93 1.44 -7.52 -9.33
C HIS A 93 0.22 -7.41 -8.41
N VAL A 94 -0.45 -6.24 -8.38
CA VAL A 94 -1.68 -6.02 -7.62
C VAL A 94 -2.77 -6.98 -8.09
N LEU A 95 -2.96 -7.14 -9.39
CA LEU A 95 -3.92 -8.10 -9.96
C LEU A 95 -3.56 -9.56 -9.60
N ALA A 96 -2.27 -9.90 -9.56
CA ALA A 96 -1.82 -11.24 -9.13
C ALA A 96 -2.15 -11.56 -7.67
N LEU A 97 -2.40 -10.55 -6.83
CA LEU A 97 -2.91 -10.70 -5.47
C LEU A 97 -4.43 -10.95 -5.41
N GLY A 98 -5.09 -11.05 -6.56
CA GLY A 98 -6.51 -11.37 -6.66
C GLY A 98 -7.44 -10.20 -6.35
N VAL A 99 -7.00 -8.96 -6.56
CA VAL A 99 -7.91 -7.81 -6.53
C VAL A 99 -8.83 -7.82 -7.75
N SER A 100 -9.99 -7.21 -7.61
CA SER A 100 -11.03 -7.19 -8.65
C SER A 100 -10.90 -6.01 -9.61
N GLY A 101 -9.97 -5.08 -9.34
CA GLY A 101 -9.70 -3.99 -10.27
C GLY A 101 -8.59 -3.06 -9.82
N TYR A 102 -8.13 -2.27 -10.79
CA TYR A 102 -7.14 -1.21 -10.60
C TYR A 102 -7.52 0.02 -11.41
N ILE A 103 -7.53 1.19 -10.77
CA ILE A 103 -7.86 2.46 -11.40
C ILE A 103 -6.94 3.57 -10.90
N SER A 104 -6.64 4.54 -11.76
CA SER A 104 -5.83 5.69 -11.41
C SER A 104 -6.62 6.72 -10.57
N LYS A 105 -5.95 7.38 -9.62
CA LYS A 105 -6.50 8.56 -8.92
C LYS A 105 -6.78 9.75 -9.86
N SER A 106 -6.17 9.77 -11.06
CA SER A 106 -6.44 10.79 -12.09
C SER A 106 -7.68 10.50 -12.94
N THR A 107 -8.31 9.37 -12.74
CA THR A 107 -9.52 8.95 -13.46
C THR A 107 -10.71 9.86 -13.12
N SER A 108 -11.56 10.12 -14.11
CA SER A 108 -12.77 10.92 -13.90
C SER A 108 -13.76 10.23 -12.95
N LYS A 109 -14.58 11.06 -12.27
CA LYS A 109 -15.64 10.56 -11.38
C LYS A 109 -16.58 9.55 -12.07
N LEU A 110 -16.93 9.79 -13.33
CA LEU A 110 -17.82 8.89 -14.09
C LEU A 110 -17.16 7.53 -14.33
N GLN A 111 -15.92 7.52 -14.79
CA GLN A 111 -15.17 6.28 -15.00
C GLN A 111 -14.96 5.49 -13.71
N LEU A 112 -14.71 6.18 -12.58
CA LEU A 112 -14.62 5.55 -11.27
C LEU A 112 -15.97 4.94 -10.86
N ALA A 113 -17.09 5.63 -11.09
CA ALA A 113 -18.41 5.10 -10.83
C ALA A 113 -18.71 3.86 -11.69
N ASP A 114 -18.30 3.86 -12.96
CA ASP A 114 -18.47 2.69 -13.85
C ASP A 114 -17.58 1.51 -13.40
N ALA A 115 -16.36 1.77 -12.97
CA ALA A 115 -15.49 0.75 -12.39
C ALA A 115 -16.09 0.10 -11.12
N ILE A 116 -16.67 0.92 -10.23
CA ILE A 116 -17.37 0.44 -9.03
C ILE A 116 -18.51 -0.49 -9.42
N LYS A 117 -19.34 -0.10 -10.39
CA LYS A 117 -20.45 -0.93 -10.87
C LYS A 117 -19.97 -2.26 -11.48
N ALA A 118 -18.94 -2.19 -12.34
CA ALA A 118 -18.37 -3.37 -12.98
C ALA A 118 -17.85 -4.37 -11.93
N VAL A 119 -17.09 -3.90 -10.94
CA VAL A 119 -16.54 -4.78 -9.89
C VAL A 119 -17.65 -5.38 -9.01
N LEU A 120 -18.70 -4.62 -8.69
CA LEU A 120 -19.86 -5.14 -7.95
C LEU A 120 -20.68 -6.16 -8.76
N SER A 121 -20.66 -6.06 -10.09
CA SER A 121 -21.28 -7.06 -10.98
C SER A 121 -20.43 -8.33 -11.12
N GLY A 122 -19.22 -8.35 -10.55
CA GLY A 122 -18.30 -9.50 -10.59
C GLY A 122 -17.26 -9.42 -11.70
N ASP A 123 -17.20 -8.34 -12.46
CA ASP A 123 -16.21 -8.13 -13.51
C ASP A 123 -14.86 -7.68 -12.92
N VAL A 124 -13.78 -7.97 -13.64
CA VAL A 124 -12.46 -7.42 -13.33
C VAL A 124 -12.27 -6.12 -14.13
N HIS A 125 -12.09 -4.99 -13.43
CA HIS A 125 -11.91 -3.70 -14.08
C HIS A 125 -10.45 -3.24 -14.01
N VAL A 126 -9.84 -2.99 -15.17
CA VAL A 126 -8.50 -2.41 -15.27
C VAL A 126 -8.57 -1.27 -16.29
N GLU A 127 -8.13 -0.08 -15.88
CA GLU A 127 -8.14 1.09 -16.74
C GLU A 127 -7.31 0.87 -18.01
N ALA A 128 -7.87 1.24 -19.16
CA ALA A 128 -7.20 1.11 -20.45
C ALA A 128 -5.91 1.96 -20.45
N GLY A 129 -4.77 1.33 -20.75
CA GLY A 129 -3.44 1.97 -20.69
C GLY A 129 -2.63 1.61 -19.45
N SER A 130 -3.25 1.16 -18.36
CA SER A 130 -2.54 0.66 -17.18
C SER A 130 -1.89 -0.73 -17.40
N LEU A 131 -2.37 -1.46 -18.39
CA LEU A 131 -1.69 -2.65 -18.93
C LEU A 131 -0.95 -2.18 -20.18
N GLY A 132 0.34 -1.91 -20.09
CA GLY A 132 1.17 -1.61 -21.27
C GLY A 132 1.00 -2.68 -22.34
N THR A 133 1.20 -2.32 -23.62
CA THR A 133 1.08 -3.18 -24.81
C THR A 133 2.07 -4.36 -24.87
N GLY A 134 2.59 -4.74 -23.76
CA GLY A 134 3.37 -5.94 -23.48
C GLY A 134 3.07 -6.30 -22.06
N THR A 135 2.12 -7.18 -21.83
CA THR A 135 2.03 -7.93 -20.58
C THR A 135 3.37 -8.65 -20.39
N ARG A 136 4.36 -7.93 -19.84
CA ARG A 136 5.46 -8.61 -19.19
C ARG A 136 4.79 -9.36 -18.04
N ARG A 137 4.45 -10.62 -18.31
CA ARG A 137 4.13 -11.60 -17.29
C ARG A 137 5.09 -11.31 -16.13
N ALA A 138 4.55 -10.95 -14.97
CA ALA A 138 5.37 -10.80 -13.77
C ALA A 138 6.41 -11.91 -13.79
N SER A 139 7.68 -11.55 -13.73
CA SER A 139 8.76 -12.53 -13.91
C SER A 139 8.54 -13.70 -12.95
N LEU A 140 8.81 -14.92 -13.37
CA LEU A 140 8.65 -16.12 -12.55
C LEU A 140 9.14 -15.94 -11.09
N PRO A 141 10.29 -15.25 -10.83
CA PRO A 141 10.75 -14.92 -9.48
C PRO A 141 9.79 -14.05 -8.67
N ALA A 142 9.16 -13.05 -9.30
CA ALA A 142 8.23 -12.15 -8.60
C ALA A 142 6.93 -12.86 -8.21
N ARG A 143 6.40 -13.74 -9.06
CA ARG A 143 5.23 -14.58 -8.73
C ARG A 143 5.49 -15.53 -7.57
N ASP A 144 6.68 -16.10 -7.49
CA ASP A 144 7.06 -17.02 -6.41
C ASP A 144 7.19 -16.23 -5.08
N LEU A 145 7.78 -15.04 -5.11
CA LEU A 145 7.87 -14.20 -3.93
C LEU A 145 6.49 -13.73 -3.43
N LEU A 146 5.57 -13.38 -4.33
CA LEU A 146 4.18 -13.04 -3.98
C LEU A 146 3.48 -14.21 -3.27
N LYS A 147 3.65 -15.45 -3.74
CA LYS A 147 3.11 -16.64 -3.08
C LYS A 147 3.66 -16.78 -1.66
N ARG A 148 4.96 -16.60 -1.47
CA ARG A 148 5.60 -16.68 -0.15
C ARG A 148 5.12 -15.57 0.79
N LEU A 149 4.87 -14.36 0.28
CA LEU A 149 4.27 -13.27 1.06
C LEU A 149 2.85 -13.63 1.53
N HIS A 150 2.08 -14.32 0.69
CA HIS A 150 0.78 -14.84 1.08
C HIS A 150 0.83 -15.87 2.23
N GLU A 151 1.94 -16.56 2.41
CA GLU A 151 2.14 -17.51 3.51
C GLU A 151 2.41 -16.82 4.86
N LEU A 152 2.75 -15.52 4.86
CA LEU A 152 2.97 -14.77 6.09
C LEU A 152 1.65 -14.49 6.81
N THR A 153 1.66 -14.56 8.13
CA THR A 153 0.51 -14.11 8.95
C THR A 153 0.41 -12.59 8.94
N PRO A 154 -0.76 -11.98 9.29
CA PRO A 154 -0.88 -10.54 9.41
C PRO A 154 0.19 -9.92 10.33
N GLN A 155 0.49 -10.57 11.47
CA GLN A 155 1.53 -10.11 12.38
C GLN A 155 2.93 -10.21 11.78
N GLN A 156 3.22 -11.26 11.02
CA GLN A 156 4.49 -11.40 10.30
C GLN A 156 4.65 -10.33 9.21
N LEU A 157 3.57 -9.96 8.51
CA LEU A 157 3.59 -8.86 7.55
C LEU A 157 3.88 -7.53 8.24
N ARG A 158 3.25 -7.22 9.39
CA ARG A 158 3.57 -6.01 10.18
C ARG A 158 5.04 -5.98 10.62
N VAL A 159 5.57 -7.10 11.12
CA VAL A 159 6.98 -7.22 11.50
C VAL A 159 7.88 -6.99 10.28
N LEU A 160 7.56 -7.55 9.12
CA LEU A 160 8.32 -7.38 7.88
C LEU A 160 8.34 -5.91 7.42
N ASP A 161 7.22 -5.19 7.51
CA ASP A 161 7.14 -3.76 7.19
C ASP A 161 8.08 -2.94 8.10
N LEU A 162 8.06 -3.20 9.41
CA LEU A 162 8.94 -2.51 10.36
C LEU A 162 10.43 -2.87 10.15
N ILE A 163 10.72 -4.10 9.73
CA ILE A 163 12.06 -4.51 9.30
C ILE A 163 12.52 -3.65 8.12
N ARG A 164 11.67 -3.39 7.16
CA ARG A 164 11.97 -2.56 5.98
C ARG A 164 12.20 -1.09 6.34
N CYS A 165 11.48 -0.58 7.32
CA CYS A 165 11.73 0.75 7.89
C CYS A 165 13.05 0.83 8.67
N GLY A 166 13.85 -0.24 8.72
CA GLY A 166 15.15 -0.28 9.39
C GLY A 166 15.10 -0.49 10.91
N LEU A 167 13.92 -0.71 11.51
CA LEU A 167 13.76 -0.84 12.95
C LEU A 167 14.44 -2.13 13.46
N GLN A 168 15.13 -2.04 14.58
CA GLN A 168 15.71 -3.20 15.29
C GLN A 168 14.64 -3.97 16.07
N ASN A 169 14.90 -5.22 16.43
CA ASN A 169 13.92 -6.07 17.12
C ASN A 169 13.36 -5.44 18.40
N LYS A 170 14.19 -4.71 19.16
CA LYS A 170 13.76 -3.99 20.36
C LYS A 170 12.76 -2.88 20.03
N GLN A 171 12.97 -2.15 18.95
CA GLN A 171 12.07 -1.08 18.50
C GLN A 171 10.76 -1.67 17.94
N ILE A 172 10.84 -2.78 17.17
CA ILE A 172 9.67 -3.51 16.68
C ILE A 172 8.84 -4.05 17.85
N ALA A 173 9.50 -4.58 18.89
CA ALA A 173 8.84 -5.07 20.09
C ALA A 173 8.04 -3.95 20.79
N TYR A 174 8.66 -2.79 20.93
CA TYR A 174 8.01 -1.59 21.49
C TYR A 174 6.81 -1.15 20.65
N GLU A 175 7.00 -1.01 19.33
CA GLU A 175 5.98 -0.56 18.37
C GLU A 175 4.75 -1.49 18.34
N LEU A 176 4.97 -2.78 18.47
CA LEU A 176 3.91 -3.79 18.41
C LEU A 176 3.36 -4.21 19.78
N GLY A 177 3.91 -3.69 20.88
CA GLY A 177 3.50 -4.06 22.24
C GLY A 177 3.76 -5.53 22.59
N ILE A 178 4.83 -6.16 22.04
CA ILE A 178 5.18 -7.57 22.27
C ILE A 178 6.62 -7.71 22.77
N CYS A 179 6.98 -8.91 23.30
CA CYS A 179 8.33 -9.17 23.76
C CYS A 179 9.33 -9.27 22.59
N GLU A 180 10.58 -8.82 22.81
CA GLU A 180 11.65 -8.92 21.80
C GLU A 180 11.90 -10.38 21.37
N THR A 181 11.76 -11.34 22.28
CA THR A 181 11.85 -12.77 21.96
C THR A 181 10.80 -13.19 20.94
N THR A 182 9.56 -12.68 21.06
CA THR A 182 8.48 -12.94 20.11
C THR A 182 8.81 -12.34 18.74
N VAL A 183 9.39 -11.14 18.69
CA VAL A 183 9.86 -10.54 17.43
C VAL A 183 10.93 -11.41 16.79
N LYS A 184 11.90 -11.93 17.55
CA LYS A 184 12.95 -12.85 17.02
C LYS A 184 12.34 -14.10 16.40
N VAL A 185 11.29 -14.68 17.01
CA VAL A 185 10.56 -15.82 16.46
C VAL A 185 9.88 -15.42 15.14
N HIS A 186 9.18 -14.30 15.11
CA HIS A 186 8.55 -13.82 13.87
C HIS A 186 9.57 -13.58 12.77
N VAL A 187 10.70 -12.93 13.06
CA VAL A 187 11.77 -12.70 12.08
C VAL A 187 12.29 -14.03 11.53
N SER A 188 12.58 -15.02 12.37
CA SER A 188 13.04 -16.34 11.93
C SER A 188 12.04 -17.02 11.00
N GLU A 189 10.75 -16.99 11.35
CA GLU A 189 9.68 -17.56 10.53
C GLU A 189 9.49 -16.80 9.19
N ILE A 190 9.61 -15.48 9.21
CA ILE A 190 9.58 -14.66 7.99
C ILE A 190 10.70 -15.07 7.05
N LEU A 191 11.94 -15.12 7.54
CA LEU A 191 13.11 -15.52 6.74
C LEU A 191 12.94 -16.92 6.14
N ARG A 192 12.46 -17.88 6.95
CA ARG A 192 12.17 -19.25 6.51
C ARG A 192 11.12 -19.29 5.40
N LYS A 193 9.98 -18.59 5.57
CA LYS A 193 8.87 -18.55 4.60
C LYS A 193 9.27 -17.82 3.31
N LEU A 194 10.03 -16.73 3.41
CA LEU A 194 10.57 -16.02 2.26
C LEU A 194 11.73 -16.77 1.60
N ARG A 195 12.25 -17.84 2.22
CA ARG A 195 13.41 -18.63 1.76
C ARG A 195 14.66 -17.77 1.59
N VAL A 196 14.91 -16.89 2.55
CA VAL A 196 16.10 -16.03 2.57
C VAL A 196 16.92 -16.28 3.84
N MET A 197 18.24 -16.09 3.73
CA MET A 197 19.20 -16.45 4.80
C MET A 197 19.45 -15.29 5.76
N SER A 198 19.02 -14.08 5.47
CA SER A 198 19.30 -12.92 6.32
C SER A 198 18.21 -11.86 6.20
N ARG A 199 18.13 -11.00 7.24
CA ARG A 199 17.27 -9.83 7.28
C ARG A 199 17.52 -8.89 6.10
N THR A 200 18.79 -8.61 5.80
CA THR A 200 19.18 -7.76 4.66
C THR A 200 18.71 -8.36 3.34
N LYS A 201 18.83 -9.69 3.18
CA LYS A 201 18.35 -10.37 1.98
C LYS A 201 16.84 -10.32 1.87
N ALA A 202 16.09 -10.38 2.98
CA ALA A 202 14.65 -10.19 2.97
C ALA A 202 14.26 -8.80 2.46
N ILE A 203 14.96 -7.76 2.92
CA ILE A 203 14.75 -6.38 2.45
C ILE A 203 15.01 -6.30 0.94
N VAL A 204 16.14 -6.79 0.46
CA VAL A 204 16.50 -6.77 -0.97
C VAL A 204 15.52 -7.56 -1.83
N GLU A 205 15.02 -8.70 -1.36
CA GLU A 205 14.00 -9.46 -2.10
C GLU A 205 12.66 -8.70 -2.13
N MET A 206 12.31 -8.02 -1.04
CA MET A 206 11.13 -7.15 -1.00
C MET A 206 11.27 -5.95 -1.94
N GLU A 207 12.45 -5.34 -2.06
CA GLU A 207 12.70 -4.25 -3.00
C GLU A 207 12.48 -4.65 -4.46
N LYS A 208 12.70 -5.91 -4.81
CA LYS A 208 12.41 -6.43 -6.15
C LYS A 208 10.91 -6.48 -6.47
N VAL A 209 10.06 -6.58 -5.46
CA VAL A 209 8.60 -6.54 -5.55
C VAL A 209 8.09 -5.17 -5.13
N ASP A 210 8.97 -4.33 -4.61
CA ASP A 210 8.62 -3.07 -4.00
C ASP A 210 8.61 -1.92 -4.99
N PHE A 211 7.43 -1.46 -5.17
CA PHE A 211 7.13 -0.19 -5.80
C PHE A 211 7.22 1.01 -4.86
N VAL A 212 7.78 0.86 -3.65
CA VAL A 212 7.92 2.00 -2.73
C VAL A 212 8.85 3.07 -3.33
N ASN A 213 9.87 2.68 -4.07
CA ASN A 213 10.68 3.63 -4.84
C ASN A 213 9.92 4.23 -6.05
N LEU A 214 8.87 3.59 -6.51
CA LEU A 214 7.95 4.11 -7.53
C LEU A 214 6.82 4.96 -6.91
N ILE A 215 6.42 4.63 -5.67
CA ILE A 215 5.33 5.32 -4.96
C ILE A 215 5.82 6.57 -4.20
N SER A 216 7.02 6.48 -3.67
CA SER A 216 7.64 7.62 -2.98
C SER A 216 8.63 8.30 -3.89
N GLY A 217 8.40 8.92 -4.98
CA GLY A 217 9.43 9.60 -5.78
C GLY A 217 10.70 9.98 -4.98
N PRO A 218 11.83 10.30 -5.52
CA PRO A 218 13.05 10.49 -4.74
C PRO A 218 12.71 11.39 -3.55
N ARG A 219 12.82 10.88 -2.34
CA ARG A 219 12.78 11.73 -1.14
C ARG A 219 13.81 12.79 -1.39
N ALA A 220 13.35 14.03 -1.59
CA ALA A 220 14.24 15.17 -1.65
C ALA A 220 15.09 15.13 -0.37
N SER A 221 16.30 14.62 -0.47
CA SER A 221 17.36 14.85 0.48
C SER A 221 17.82 16.30 0.27
N GLY A 222 17.05 17.22 0.78
CA GLY A 222 17.23 18.65 0.59
C GLY A 222 16.72 19.42 1.79
N ALA A 223 17.21 19.06 2.98
CA ALA A 223 16.95 19.85 4.18
C ALA A 223 18.18 19.97 5.10
N ASP A 224 19.40 19.86 4.56
CA ASP A 224 20.60 20.04 5.40
C ASP A 224 21.77 20.80 4.74
N GLU A 225 21.53 21.53 3.63
CA GLU A 225 22.58 22.35 3.00
C GLU A 225 22.29 23.87 2.97
N LEU A 226 21.48 24.40 3.87
CA LEU A 226 21.21 25.86 3.95
C LEU A 226 21.54 26.46 5.30
N MET A 227 22.55 25.93 6.03
CA MET A 227 23.02 26.52 7.30
C MET A 227 24.51 26.78 7.37
N THR A 228 25.24 26.88 6.25
CA THR A 228 26.65 27.26 6.29
C THR A 228 27.11 28.25 5.20
N ALA A 229 26.28 29.23 4.88
CA ALA A 229 26.72 30.35 4.03
C ALA A 229 26.14 31.67 4.53
N GLY A 230 26.61 32.13 5.67
CA GLY A 230 26.14 33.39 6.24
C GLY A 230 26.99 33.95 7.34
N THR A 231 28.33 33.89 7.22
CA THR A 231 29.20 34.68 8.12
C THR A 231 30.57 34.88 7.49
N THR A 232 30.72 35.86 6.60
CA THR A 232 31.98 36.58 6.35
C THR A 232 31.73 37.69 5.31
N ALA A 233 31.32 38.85 5.73
CA ALA A 233 31.58 40.11 5.04
C ALA A 233 31.13 41.30 5.91
N ALA A 234 31.94 41.65 6.87
CA ALA A 234 31.90 42.99 7.47
C ALA A 234 33.27 43.32 8.00
N ARG A 235 34.13 43.90 7.16
CA ARG A 235 35.17 44.84 7.56
C ARG A 235 35.98 45.25 6.32
N GLU A 236 35.68 46.43 5.83
CA GLU A 236 36.71 47.39 5.40
C GLU A 236 36.02 48.68 4.95
N ALA A 237 36.10 49.70 5.78
CA ALA A 237 35.86 51.08 5.37
C ALA A 237 37.19 51.70 5.01
N PRO A 238 37.38 52.38 3.89
CA PRO A 238 38.53 53.26 3.67
C PRO A 238 38.24 54.66 4.27
N ARG A 239 39.24 55.11 5.04
CA ARG A 239 39.41 56.54 5.34
C ARG A 239 39.92 57.26 4.11
N ALA A 240 39.35 58.37 3.79
CA ALA A 240 39.95 59.66 3.46
C ALA A 240 38.80 60.60 3.09
#